data_28b0500d645f486cc8896a60e335c70f
#
_entry.id   28b0500d645f486cc8896a60e335c70f
#
_cell.length_a   1.000
_cell.length_b   1.000
_cell.length_c   1.000
_cell.angle_alpha   90.00
_cell.angle_beta   90.00
_cell.angle_gamma   90.00
#
_symmetry.space_group_name_H-M   'P 1'
#
loop_
_entity.id
_entity.type
_entity.pdbx_description
1 polymer ?
#
loop_
_entity_poly.entity_id
_entity_poly.type
_entity_poly.pdbx_seq_one_letter_code
_entity_poly.pdbx_strand_id
1 'polypeptide(L)'
;MEYQLCPSILSADFNRLGEQIQTLETQGVKWLHIDVMDGDFVPSISFGMPVIRSIRKESKMFFDVHLMVSAPERYIQDFVDCGADSITIHAEACEDLERAIELIRDAGVKVGISIKPATPVNDISHLLEDVDMVLVMTVQPGFGGQKYIPECTEKVQELKEIIDREELNVDIQVDGGINDSTMETAMRAGANLLVAGSYVFNGDLESNVQRIQQKMQDISEKLN
;
A
#
# COMPACT_ATOMS: atom_id res chain seq x y z
N MET A 1 -17.97 1.30 0.52
CA MET A 1 -16.50 1.17 0.48
C MET A 1 -16.01 1.67 -0.87
N GLU A 2 -15.02 2.55 -0.94
CA GLU A 2 -14.49 3.06 -2.21
C GLU A 2 -13.24 2.25 -2.59
N TYR A 3 -13.20 1.71 -3.81
CA TYR A 3 -12.05 0.96 -4.30
C TYR A 3 -11.03 1.91 -4.93
N GLN A 4 -9.74 1.76 -4.61
CA GLN A 4 -8.66 2.58 -5.14
C GLN A 4 -7.56 1.73 -5.75
N LEU A 5 -7.06 2.16 -6.91
CA LEU A 5 -5.80 1.68 -7.47
C LEU A 5 -4.66 2.50 -6.85
N CYS A 6 -3.66 1.82 -6.31
CA CYS A 6 -2.47 2.40 -5.69
C CYS A 6 -1.22 1.98 -6.49
N PRO A 7 -0.86 2.67 -7.59
CA PRO A 7 0.33 2.33 -8.36
C PRO A 7 1.60 2.46 -7.53
N SER A 8 2.40 1.37 -7.42
CA SER A 8 3.70 1.42 -6.76
C SER A 8 4.77 1.93 -7.70
N ILE A 9 5.35 3.07 -7.36
CA ILE A 9 6.46 3.68 -8.13
C ILE A 9 7.76 2.88 -8.07
N LEU A 10 7.85 1.84 -7.26
CA LEU A 10 8.96 0.91 -7.26
C LEU A 10 9.18 0.29 -8.66
N SER A 11 8.11 0.17 -9.45
CA SER A 11 8.14 -0.38 -10.81
C SER A 11 8.20 0.69 -11.91
N ALA A 12 8.28 1.96 -11.55
CA ALA A 12 8.36 3.06 -12.51
C ALA A 12 9.73 3.15 -13.19
N ASP A 13 9.78 3.79 -14.36
CA ASP A 13 11.04 4.24 -14.96
C ASP A 13 11.51 5.52 -14.26
N PHE A 14 12.51 5.41 -13.39
CA PHE A 14 13.01 6.56 -12.61
C PHE A 14 13.59 7.69 -13.48
N ASN A 15 13.99 7.41 -14.74
CA ASN A 15 14.39 8.48 -15.67
C ASN A 15 13.19 9.33 -16.10
N ARG A 16 11.95 8.80 -15.96
CA ARG A 16 10.71 9.43 -16.39
C ARG A 16 9.66 9.50 -15.29
N LEU A 17 10.08 9.40 -14.02
CA LEU A 17 9.19 9.25 -12.89
C LEU A 17 8.13 10.36 -12.81
N GLY A 18 8.53 11.62 -12.97
CA GLY A 18 7.62 12.76 -12.97
C GLY A 18 6.57 12.71 -14.10
N GLU A 19 6.98 12.34 -15.33
CA GLU A 19 6.06 12.17 -16.46
C GLU A 19 5.04 11.05 -16.21
N GLN A 20 5.49 9.92 -15.64
CA GLN A 20 4.63 8.79 -15.35
C GLN A 20 3.62 9.11 -14.24
N ILE A 21 4.04 9.83 -13.18
CA ILE A 21 3.13 10.30 -12.13
C ILE A 21 2.08 11.25 -12.73
N GLN A 22 2.48 12.17 -13.59
CA GLN A 22 1.56 13.09 -14.24
C GLN A 22 0.54 12.35 -15.13
N THR A 23 0.99 11.28 -15.83
CA THR A 23 0.08 10.40 -16.58
C THR A 23 -0.92 9.73 -15.66
N LEU A 24 -0.50 9.18 -14.51
CA LEU A 24 -1.41 8.58 -13.52
C LEU A 24 -2.47 9.57 -13.04
N GLU A 25 -2.07 10.80 -12.70
CA GLU A 25 -3.01 11.85 -12.28
C GLU A 25 -4.03 12.20 -13.39
N THR A 26 -3.55 12.31 -14.64
CA THR A 26 -4.41 12.61 -15.80
C THR A 26 -5.44 11.50 -16.04
N GLN A 27 -5.09 10.25 -15.74
CA GLN A 27 -5.98 9.10 -15.79
C GLN A 27 -6.89 8.97 -14.55
N GLY A 28 -6.88 9.97 -13.64
CA GLY A 28 -7.75 10.02 -12.47
C GLY A 28 -7.34 9.11 -11.31
N VAL A 29 -6.11 8.60 -11.31
CA VAL A 29 -5.56 7.88 -10.16
C VAL A 29 -5.35 8.84 -9.00
N LYS A 30 -5.84 8.46 -7.81
CA LYS A 30 -5.82 9.32 -6.63
C LYS A 30 -4.69 9.00 -5.66
N TRP A 31 -4.22 7.75 -5.63
CA TRP A 31 -3.23 7.24 -4.69
C TRP A 31 -1.92 6.90 -5.40
N LEU A 32 -0.81 7.15 -4.74
CA LEU A 32 0.53 6.77 -5.18
C LEU A 32 1.20 5.96 -4.07
N HIS A 33 1.48 4.69 -4.33
CA HIS A 33 2.15 3.83 -3.37
C HIS A 33 3.67 3.97 -3.49
N ILE A 34 4.34 4.14 -2.35
CA ILE A 34 5.75 4.53 -2.25
C ILE A 34 6.48 3.54 -1.35
N ASP A 35 7.09 2.52 -1.95
CA ASP A 35 7.84 1.47 -1.27
C ASP A 35 9.25 1.93 -0.88
N VAL A 36 9.48 2.17 0.40
CA VAL A 36 10.79 2.55 0.96
C VAL A 36 11.45 1.33 1.58
N MET A 37 12.65 1.01 1.09
CA MET A 37 13.42 -0.17 1.49
C MET A 37 14.85 0.23 1.88
N ASP A 38 15.36 -0.30 2.98
CA ASP A 38 16.66 0.05 3.56
C ASP A 38 17.78 -0.97 3.34
N GLY A 39 17.46 -2.17 2.81
CA GLY A 39 18.44 -3.24 2.62
C GLY A 39 18.76 -4.02 3.91
N ASP A 40 18.09 -3.71 5.03
CA ASP A 40 18.24 -4.39 6.32
C ASP A 40 16.96 -5.18 6.68
N PHE A 41 15.81 -4.51 6.77
CA PHE A 41 14.52 -5.19 6.97
C PHE A 41 14.12 -6.09 5.79
N VAL A 42 14.46 -5.63 4.57
CA VAL A 42 14.29 -6.37 3.32
C VAL A 42 15.60 -6.34 2.52
N PRO A 43 15.88 -7.36 1.66
CA PRO A 43 17.20 -7.50 1.00
C PRO A 43 17.42 -6.54 -0.18
N SER A 44 16.67 -5.47 -0.30
CA SER A 44 16.77 -4.48 -1.39
C SER A 44 16.76 -3.07 -0.82
N ILE A 45 17.39 -2.14 -1.53
CA ILE A 45 17.34 -0.69 -1.28
C ILE A 45 16.55 -0.06 -2.42
N SER A 46 15.55 0.77 -2.11
CA SER A 46 14.78 1.48 -3.13
C SER A 46 15.18 2.95 -3.24
N PHE A 47 14.50 3.81 -2.56
CA PHE A 47 14.70 5.26 -2.53
C PHE A 47 14.17 5.81 -1.20
N GLY A 48 14.36 7.10 -0.95
CA GLY A 48 13.94 7.72 0.32
C GLY A 48 13.54 9.18 0.14
N MET A 49 13.66 9.94 1.21
CA MET A 49 13.18 11.31 1.38
C MET A 49 13.48 12.26 0.20
N PRO A 50 14.68 12.27 -0.43
CA PRO A 50 14.96 13.20 -1.52
C PRO A 50 14.07 12.99 -2.75
N VAL A 51 13.77 11.73 -3.09
CA VAL A 51 12.89 11.39 -4.22
C VAL A 51 11.46 11.80 -3.90
N ILE A 52 10.96 11.42 -2.71
CA ILE A 52 9.58 11.71 -2.28
C ILE A 52 9.34 13.22 -2.24
N ARG A 53 10.25 13.98 -1.63
CA ARG A 53 10.18 15.45 -1.58
C ARG A 53 10.20 16.10 -2.96
N SER A 54 10.90 15.48 -3.92
CA SER A 54 10.95 15.96 -5.29
C SER A 54 9.62 15.77 -6.01
N ILE A 55 9.06 14.56 -5.97
CA ILE A 55 7.79 14.25 -6.65
C ILE A 55 6.59 14.91 -5.98
N ARG A 56 6.61 15.14 -4.65
CA ARG A 56 5.53 15.82 -3.92
C ARG A 56 5.22 17.20 -4.47
N LYS A 57 6.24 17.92 -4.96
CA LYS A 57 6.07 19.29 -5.49
C LYS A 57 5.22 19.32 -6.77
N GLU A 58 5.25 18.25 -7.53
CA GLU A 58 4.62 18.13 -8.84
C GLU A 58 3.31 17.32 -8.83
N SER A 59 2.97 16.69 -7.68
CA SER A 59 1.80 15.81 -7.58
C SER A 59 0.87 16.20 -6.44
N LYS A 60 -0.44 16.03 -6.68
CA LYS A 60 -1.50 16.19 -5.68
C LYS A 60 -2.11 14.86 -5.24
N MET A 61 -1.59 13.75 -5.75
CA MET A 61 -2.04 12.42 -5.36
C MET A 61 -1.84 12.20 -3.86
N PHE A 62 -2.60 11.31 -3.27
CA PHE A 62 -2.40 10.83 -1.91
C PHE A 62 -1.14 9.97 -1.87
N PHE A 63 -0.12 10.39 -1.10
CA PHE A 63 1.15 9.67 -0.94
C PHE A 63 1.04 8.66 0.19
N ASP A 64 0.89 7.41 -0.19
CA ASP A 64 0.83 6.23 0.66
C ASP A 64 2.25 5.66 0.81
N VAL A 65 2.92 6.01 1.90
CA VAL A 65 4.33 5.65 2.14
C VAL A 65 4.41 4.37 2.95
N HIS A 66 4.91 3.32 2.31
CA HIS A 66 5.11 2.00 2.89
C HIS A 66 6.58 1.81 3.30
N LEU A 67 6.81 1.73 4.61
CA LEU A 67 8.15 1.64 5.19
C LEU A 67 8.56 0.18 5.44
N MET A 68 9.32 -0.39 4.52
CA MET A 68 10.03 -1.66 4.68
C MET A 68 11.44 -1.40 5.19
N VAL A 69 11.53 -0.83 6.39
CA VAL A 69 12.79 -0.41 7.03
C VAL A 69 12.86 -0.89 8.47
N SER A 70 14.06 -1.15 8.96
CA SER A 70 14.29 -1.47 10.38
C SER A 70 14.10 -0.23 11.25
N ALA A 71 13.39 -0.39 12.38
CA ALA A 71 13.06 0.68 13.32
C ALA A 71 12.45 1.91 12.62
N PRO A 72 11.26 1.77 11.98
CA PRO A 72 10.62 2.81 11.17
C PRO A 72 10.26 4.07 11.97
N GLU A 73 10.05 3.95 13.28
CA GLU A 73 9.76 5.06 14.20
C GLU A 73 10.80 6.19 14.14
N ARG A 74 12.02 5.87 13.74
CA ARG A 74 13.11 6.83 13.57
C ARG A 74 12.91 7.80 12.41
N TYR A 75 12.06 7.44 11.45
CA TYR A 75 11.92 8.14 10.17
C TYR A 75 10.54 8.77 9.94
N ILE A 76 9.58 8.53 10.84
CA ILE A 76 8.19 8.98 10.68
C ILE A 76 8.13 10.47 10.36
N GLN A 77 8.75 11.32 11.19
CA GLN A 77 8.72 12.76 10.97
C GLN A 77 9.37 13.18 9.65
N ASP A 78 10.47 12.54 9.27
CA ASP A 78 11.17 12.83 8.00
C ASP A 78 10.28 12.56 6.77
N PHE A 79 9.47 11.48 6.79
CA PHE A 79 8.55 11.16 5.71
C PHE A 79 7.31 12.07 5.71
N VAL A 80 6.80 12.45 6.87
CA VAL A 80 5.76 13.49 7.00
C VAL A 80 6.24 14.81 6.40
N ASP A 81 7.46 15.25 6.73
CA ASP A 81 8.07 16.47 6.18
C ASP A 81 8.33 16.38 4.67
N CYS A 82 8.38 15.18 4.12
CA CYS A 82 8.45 14.95 2.67
C CYS A 82 7.08 15.00 1.99
N GLY A 83 6.00 15.04 2.76
CA GLY A 83 4.63 15.14 2.27
C GLY A 83 3.90 13.80 2.15
N ALA A 84 4.23 12.81 2.98
CA ALA A 84 3.42 11.62 3.15
C ALA A 84 2.03 12.00 3.66
N ASP A 85 0.99 11.40 3.08
CA ASP A 85 -0.40 11.52 3.54
C ASP A 85 -0.80 10.33 4.43
N SER A 86 -0.14 9.17 4.24
CA SER A 86 -0.17 8.02 5.14
C SER A 86 1.22 7.43 5.31
N ILE A 87 1.46 6.81 6.45
CA ILE A 87 2.66 6.02 6.71
C ILE A 87 2.21 4.63 7.17
N THR A 88 2.65 3.61 6.42
CA THR A 88 2.43 2.20 6.74
C THR A 88 3.74 1.58 7.21
N ILE A 89 3.72 1.01 8.42
CA ILE A 89 4.87 0.35 9.05
C ILE A 89 4.61 -1.14 9.20
N HIS A 90 5.65 -1.95 9.12
CA HIS A 90 5.55 -3.38 9.37
C HIS A 90 5.48 -3.69 10.86
N ALA A 91 4.52 -4.52 11.26
CA ALA A 91 4.43 -5.02 12.64
C ALA A 91 5.73 -5.71 13.07
N GLU A 92 6.38 -6.40 12.13
CA GLU A 92 7.63 -7.14 12.38
C GLU A 92 8.89 -6.25 12.43
N ALA A 93 8.77 -4.96 12.10
CA ALA A 93 9.90 -4.02 12.08
C ALA A 93 10.00 -3.16 13.35
N CYS A 94 8.97 -3.14 14.18
CA CYS A 94 8.86 -2.31 15.37
C CYS A 94 9.16 -3.12 16.63
N GLU A 95 9.91 -2.54 17.57
CA GLU A 95 10.03 -3.10 18.92
C GLU A 95 8.79 -2.80 19.77
N ASP A 96 8.19 -1.61 19.57
CA ASP A 96 6.97 -1.13 20.21
C ASP A 96 6.03 -0.59 19.13
N LEU A 97 5.16 -1.46 18.63
CA LEU A 97 4.24 -1.14 17.53
C LEU A 97 3.19 -0.12 17.95
N GLU A 98 2.66 -0.22 19.19
CA GLU A 98 1.68 0.73 19.72
C GLU A 98 2.26 2.15 19.76
N ARG A 99 3.49 2.27 20.26
CA ARG A 99 4.19 3.55 20.28
C ARG A 99 4.46 4.12 18.89
N ALA A 100 4.81 3.27 17.93
CA ALA A 100 5.04 3.69 16.54
C ALA A 100 3.74 4.19 15.88
N ILE A 101 2.60 3.55 16.16
CA ILE A 101 1.26 3.99 15.73
C ILE A 101 0.95 5.38 16.31
N GLU A 102 1.15 5.57 17.62
CA GLU A 102 0.96 6.89 18.25
C GLU A 102 1.80 7.97 17.59
N LEU A 103 3.06 7.71 17.27
CA LEU A 103 3.95 8.69 16.62
C LEU A 103 3.43 9.10 15.23
N ILE A 104 2.90 8.16 14.43
CA ILE A 104 2.33 8.48 13.12
C ILE A 104 1.06 9.33 13.29
N ARG A 105 0.20 8.95 14.25
CA ARG A 105 -1.04 9.68 14.55
C ARG A 105 -0.75 11.10 15.04
N ASP A 106 0.21 11.26 15.96
CA ASP A 106 0.62 12.55 16.50
C ASP A 106 1.22 13.46 15.42
N ALA A 107 1.84 12.88 14.40
CA ALA A 107 2.37 13.60 13.24
C ALA A 107 1.26 14.08 12.26
N GLY A 108 0.00 13.64 12.45
CA GLY A 108 -1.17 14.15 11.75
C GLY A 108 -1.40 13.53 10.36
N VAL A 109 -0.82 12.37 10.07
CA VAL A 109 -1.03 11.60 8.84
C VAL A 109 -1.76 10.30 9.15
N LYS A 110 -2.33 9.64 8.13
CA LYS A 110 -3.01 8.36 8.29
C LYS A 110 -2.04 7.26 8.71
N VAL A 111 -2.55 6.36 9.55
CA VAL A 111 -1.78 5.24 10.13
C VAL A 111 -2.09 3.95 9.39
N GLY A 112 -1.06 3.28 8.85
CA GLY A 112 -1.15 1.93 8.31
C GLY A 112 -0.27 0.94 9.07
N ILE A 113 -0.76 -0.29 9.24
CA ILE A 113 0.04 -1.44 9.68
C ILE A 113 0.16 -2.42 8.53
N SER A 114 1.37 -2.93 8.28
CA SER A 114 1.62 -4.01 7.34
C SER A 114 1.98 -5.30 8.05
N ILE A 115 1.52 -6.43 7.52
CA ILE A 115 1.90 -7.78 7.95
C ILE A 115 2.46 -8.61 6.80
N LYS A 116 3.54 -9.34 7.07
CA LYS A 116 4.14 -10.29 6.12
C LYS A 116 3.24 -11.52 5.88
N PRO A 117 3.46 -12.30 4.79
CA PRO A 117 2.68 -13.51 4.55
C PRO A 117 2.67 -14.51 5.71
N ALA A 118 3.74 -14.59 6.50
CA ALA A 118 3.83 -15.51 7.64
C ALA A 118 3.19 -14.99 8.93
N THR A 119 2.92 -13.69 9.06
CA THR A 119 2.42 -13.06 10.30
C THR A 119 0.91 -13.20 10.39
N PRO A 120 0.35 -13.79 11.45
CA PRO A 120 -1.10 -13.93 11.63
C PRO A 120 -1.80 -12.59 11.84
N VAL A 121 -3.06 -12.48 11.42
CA VAL A 121 -3.92 -11.31 11.70
C VAL A 121 -4.10 -11.08 13.19
N ASN A 122 -4.16 -12.16 13.98
CA ASN A 122 -4.33 -12.10 15.44
C ASN A 122 -3.23 -11.29 16.13
N ASP A 123 -2.03 -11.22 15.56
CA ASP A 123 -0.91 -10.48 16.15
C ASP A 123 -1.15 -8.96 16.18
N ILE A 124 -2.05 -8.46 15.29
CA ILE A 124 -2.38 -7.03 15.17
C ILE A 124 -3.85 -6.71 15.43
N SER A 125 -4.70 -7.72 15.66
CA SER A 125 -6.15 -7.53 15.74
C SER A 125 -6.59 -6.56 16.84
N HIS A 126 -5.85 -6.50 17.95
CA HIS A 126 -6.09 -5.60 19.07
C HIS A 126 -5.76 -4.12 18.77
N LEU A 127 -5.11 -3.83 17.63
CA LEU A 127 -4.70 -2.49 17.21
C LEU A 127 -5.60 -1.91 16.10
N LEU A 128 -6.60 -2.65 15.63
CA LEU A 128 -7.42 -2.23 14.48
C LEU A 128 -8.21 -0.94 14.73
N GLU A 129 -8.60 -0.66 16.00
CA GLU A 129 -9.26 0.60 16.35
C GLU A 129 -8.32 1.82 16.27
N ASP A 130 -7.02 1.57 16.26
CA ASP A 130 -5.98 2.59 16.32
C ASP A 130 -5.38 2.95 14.96
N VAL A 131 -5.83 2.31 13.87
CA VAL A 131 -5.27 2.50 12.53
C VAL A 131 -6.34 2.83 11.50
N ASP A 132 -5.91 3.49 10.42
CA ASP A 132 -6.77 3.80 9.27
C ASP A 132 -6.75 2.67 8.23
N MET A 133 -5.68 1.86 8.21
CA MET A 133 -5.46 0.86 7.16
C MET A 133 -4.62 -0.32 7.64
N VAL A 134 -4.94 -1.52 7.13
CA VAL A 134 -4.07 -2.69 7.23
C VAL A 134 -3.62 -3.11 5.83
N LEU A 135 -2.30 -3.17 5.64
CA LEU A 135 -1.68 -3.69 4.42
C LEU A 135 -1.31 -5.16 4.61
N VAL A 136 -1.97 -6.04 3.88
CA VAL A 136 -1.60 -7.45 3.79
C VAL A 136 -0.60 -7.63 2.65
N MET A 137 0.65 -8.00 2.99
CA MET A 137 1.61 -8.41 1.96
C MET A 137 1.15 -9.72 1.34
N THR A 138 0.93 -9.70 0.03
CA THR A 138 0.53 -10.88 -0.77
C THR A 138 1.71 -11.47 -1.55
N VAL A 139 2.91 -10.99 -1.23
CA VAL A 139 4.22 -11.51 -1.63
C VAL A 139 5.20 -11.34 -0.47
N GLN A 140 6.39 -11.93 -0.54
CA GLN A 140 7.46 -11.58 0.40
C GLN A 140 7.94 -10.15 0.10
N PRO A 141 7.98 -9.23 1.09
CA PRO A 141 8.44 -7.87 0.87
C PRO A 141 9.91 -7.83 0.42
N GLY A 142 10.28 -6.83 -0.39
CA GLY A 142 11.65 -6.58 -0.81
C GLY A 142 11.90 -6.56 -2.32
N PHE A 143 11.02 -7.11 -3.15
CA PHE A 143 11.16 -7.10 -4.60
C PHE A 143 9.81 -6.96 -5.30
N GLY A 144 9.76 -6.18 -6.38
CA GLY A 144 8.59 -6.11 -7.26
C GLY A 144 8.46 -7.32 -8.20
N GLY A 145 7.31 -7.43 -8.87
CA GLY A 145 7.08 -8.41 -9.94
C GLY A 145 6.90 -9.87 -9.49
N GLN A 146 6.69 -10.12 -8.20
CA GLN A 146 6.45 -11.45 -7.65
C GLN A 146 5.01 -11.92 -7.92
N LYS A 147 4.80 -13.24 -7.82
CA LYS A 147 3.48 -13.85 -7.92
C LYS A 147 2.73 -13.73 -6.60
N TYR A 148 1.45 -13.43 -6.70
CA TYR A 148 0.52 -13.42 -5.57
C TYR A 148 0.53 -14.76 -4.82
N ILE A 149 0.58 -14.71 -3.50
CA ILE A 149 0.50 -15.86 -2.60
C ILE A 149 -0.97 -16.10 -2.23
N PRO A 150 -1.63 -17.17 -2.76
CA PRO A 150 -3.07 -17.37 -2.58
C PRO A 150 -3.52 -17.47 -1.12
N GLU A 151 -2.67 -18.00 -0.26
CA GLU A 151 -2.94 -18.19 1.17
C GLU A 151 -3.14 -16.85 1.91
N CYS A 152 -2.57 -15.76 1.39
CA CYS A 152 -2.79 -14.43 1.95
C CYS A 152 -4.21 -13.92 1.76
N THR A 153 -4.99 -14.51 0.85
CA THR A 153 -6.41 -14.18 0.66
C THR A 153 -7.24 -14.47 1.91
N GLU A 154 -6.92 -15.54 2.63
CA GLU A 154 -7.62 -15.91 3.87
C GLU A 154 -7.42 -14.83 4.96
N LYS A 155 -6.25 -14.20 5.01
CA LYS A 155 -5.99 -13.09 5.95
C LYS A 155 -6.82 -11.85 5.64
N VAL A 156 -6.99 -11.55 4.33
CA VAL A 156 -7.86 -10.44 3.89
C VAL A 156 -9.30 -10.70 4.32
N GLN A 157 -9.79 -11.94 4.19
CA GLN A 157 -11.12 -12.35 4.65
C GLN A 157 -11.26 -12.24 6.17
N GLU A 158 -10.27 -12.76 6.92
CA GLU A 158 -10.24 -12.68 8.39
C GLU A 158 -10.28 -11.23 8.88
N LEU A 159 -9.47 -10.34 8.28
CA LEU A 159 -9.49 -8.90 8.59
C LEU A 159 -10.86 -8.29 8.30
N LYS A 160 -11.44 -8.61 7.14
CA LYS A 160 -12.76 -8.09 6.75
C LYS A 160 -13.84 -8.54 7.73
N GLU A 161 -13.83 -9.80 8.18
CA GLU A 161 -14.77 -10.31 9.17
C GLU A 161 -14.64 -9.61 10.53
N ILE A 162 -13.41 -9.31 10.98
CA ILE A 162 -13.17 -8.57 12.22
C ILE A 162 -13.67 -7.13 12.10
N ILE A 163 -13.28 -6.43 11.04
CA ILE A 163 -13.65 -5.03 10.76
C ILE A 163 -15.18 -4.88 10.71
N ASP A 164 -15.88 -5.81 10.04
CA ASP A 164 -17.33 -5.76 9.92
C ASP A 164 -18.02 -6.09 11.25
N ARG A 165 -17.52 -7.08 12.00
CA ARG A 165 -18.08 -7.48 13.29
C ARG A 165 -17.96 -6.37 14.34
N GLU A 166 -16.84 -5.63 14.30
CA GLU A 166 -16.53 -4.58 15.27
C GLU A 166 -16.91 -3.17 14.75
N GLU A 167 -17.53 -3.11 13.57
CA GLU A 167 -18.00 -1.86 12.92
C GLU A 167 -16.89 -0.82 12.76
N LEU A 168 -15.66 -1.28 12.47
CA LEU A 168 -14.49 -0.42 12.34
C LEU A 168 -14.43 0.25 10.96
N ASN A 169 -13.83 1.44 10.91
CA ASN A 169 -13.57 2.16 9.66
C ASN A 169 -12.11 2.02 9.26
N VAL A 170 -11.71 0.82 8.86
CA VAL A 170 -10.33 0.48 8.48
C VAL A 170 -10.32 -0.01 7.04
N ASP A 171 -9.45 0.56 6.22
CA ASP A 171 -9.21 0.13 4.85
C ASP A 171 -8.33 -1.14 4.84
N ILE A 172 -8.60 -2.05 3.90
CA ILE A 172 -7.76 -3.22 3.69
C ILE A 172 -7.01 -3.04 2.37
N GLN A 173 -5.69 -2.91 2.47
CA GLN A 173 -4.80 -2.82 1.33
C GLN A 173 -4.10 -4.16 1.09
N VAL A 174 -3.85 -4.49 -0.17
CA VAL A 174 -3.04 -5.65 -0.58
C VAL A 174 -1.90 -5.20 -1.47
N ASP A 175 -0.70 -5.72 -1.21
CA ASP A 175 0.48 -5.44 -2.01
C ASP A 175 1.20 -6.73 -2.40
N GLY A 176 1.32 -6.91 -3.71
CA GLY A 176 2.08 -7.97 -4.34
C GLY A 176 1.28 -8.86 -5.29
N GLY A 177 1.74 -8.94 -6.53
CA GLY A 177 1.20 -9.83 -7.54
C GLY A 177 -0.20 -9.49 -8.04
N ILE A 178 -0.66 -8.24 -7.83
CA ILE A 178 -1.98 -7.77 -8.30
C ILE A 178 -1.98 -7.63 -9.82
N ASN A 179 -2.96 -8.29 -10.45
CA ASN A 179 -3.19 -8.31 -11.88
C ASN A 179 -4.66 -8.68 -12.17
N ASP A 180 -5.04 -8.88 -13.45
CA ASP A 180 -6.42 -9.19 -13.86
C ASP A 180 -7.04 -10.40 -13.15
N SER A 181 -6.26 -11.42 -12.81
CA SER A 181 -6.78 -12.63 -12.17
C SER A 181 -6.84 -12.53 -10.65
N THR A 182 -5.85 -11.86 -10.04
CA THR A 182 -5.73 -11.78 -8.57
C THR A 182 -6.52 -10.63 -7.96
N MET A 183 -6.74 -9.55 -8.73
CA MET A 183 -7.54 -8.40 -8.32
C MET A 183 -8.95 -8.80 -7.87
N GLU A 184 -9.67 -9.59 -8.66
CA GLU A 184 -11.02 -10.03 -8.30
C GLU A 184 -11.01 -10.88 -7.02
N THR A 185 -10.01 -11.73 -6.85
CA THR A 185 -9.85 -12.55 -5.65
C THR A 185 -9.66 -11.67 -4.41
N ALA A 186 -8.78 -10.68 -4.47
CA ALA A 186 -8.51 -9.77 -3.37
C ALA A 186 -9.73 -8.89 -3.02
N MET A 187 -10.41 -8.33 -4.02
CA MET A 187 -11.61 -7.51 -3.81
C MET A 187 -12.77 -8.32 -3.21
N ARG A 188 -12.97 -9.56 -3.66
CA ARG A 188 -13.99 -10.46 -3.08
C ARG A 188 -13.69 -10.85 -1.64
N ALA A 189 -12.41 -10.91 -1.29
CA ALA A 189 -11.96 -11.18 0.08
C ALA A 189 -12.17 -9.97 1.02
N GLY A 190 -12.35 -8.76 0.47
CA GLY A 190 -12.60 -7.54 1.24
C GLY A 190 -11.57 -6.43 1.07
N ALA A 191 -10.52 -6.63 0.26
CA ALA A 191 -9.56 -5.57 -0.03
C ALA A 191 -10.21 -4.46 -0.86
N ASN A 192 -9.95 -3.22 -0.49
CA ASN A 192 -10.44 -2.03 -1.21
C ASN A 192 -9.31 -1.14 -1.74
N LEU A 193 -8.09 -1.29 -1.28
CA LEU A 193 -6.90 -0.61 -1.79
C LEU A 193 -5.97 -1.63 -2.47
N LEU A 194 -5.72 -1.47 -3.76
CA LEU A 194 -4.99 -2.44 -4.57
C LEU A 194 -3.66 -1.86 -5.03
N VAL A 195 -2.56 -2.32 -4.44
CA VAL A 195 -1.22 -1.93 -4.88
C VAL A 195 -0.82 -2.74 -6.10
N ALA A 196 -0.49 -2.04 -7.19
CA ALA A 196 -0.04 -2.66 -8.42
C ALA A 196 1.19 -1.92 -8.98
N GLY A 197 2.29 -2.64 -9.10
CA GLY A 197 3.55 -2.13 -9.65
C GLY A 197 3.71 -2.47 -11.12
N SER A 198 4.42 -3.56 -11.41
CA SER A 198 4.77 -3.97 -12.79
C SER A 198 3.56 -4.09 -13.72
N TYR A 199 2.40 -4.44 -13.20
CA TYR A 199 1.17 -4.55 -13.96
C TYR A 199 0.64 -3.20 -14.48
N VAL A 200 0.96 -2.11 -13.78
CA VAL A 200 0.67 -0.73 -14.18
C VAL A 200 1.76 -0.20 -15.10
N PHE A 201 3.03 -0.35 -14.73
CA PHE A 201 4.14 0.38 -15.36
C PHE A 201 4.77 -0.35 -16.56
N ASN A 202 4.54 -1.65 -16.77
CA ASN A 202 5.06 -2.38 -17.90
C ASN A 202 4.26 -2.11 -19.19
N GLY A 203 4.93 -1.56 -20.21
CA GLY A 203 4.31 -1.26 -21.51
C GLY A 203 3.64 0.12 -21.53
N ASP A 204 2.42 0.20 -22.07
CA ASP A 204 1.68 1.46 -22.18
C ASP A 204 0.91 1.76 -20.89
N LEU A 205 1.42 2.73 -20.12
CA LEU A 205 0.92 3.10 -18.80
C LEU A 205 -0.55 3.53 -18.83
N GLU A 206 -0.92 4.36 -19.79
CA GLU A 206 -2.28 4.91 -19.90
C GLU A 206 -3.30 3.79 -20.15
N SER A 207 -3.05 2.95 -21.15
CA SER A 207 -3.91 1.81 -21.46
C SER A 207 -4.01 0.83 -20.29
N ASN A 208 -2.91 0.60 -19.57
CA ASN A 208 -2.90 -0.27 -18.40
C ASN A 208 -3.81 0.27 -17.29
N VAL A 209 -3.67 1.56 -16.94
CA VAL A 209 -4.49 2.20 -15.89
C VAL A 209 -5.97 2.14 -16.26
N GLN A 210 -6.33 2.52 -17.49
CA GLN A 210 -7.72 2.48 -17.96
C GLN A 210 -8.33 1.08 -17.86
N ARG A 211 -7.59 0.04 -18.31
CA ARG A 211 -8.01 -1.35 -18.21
C ARG A 211 -8.23 -1.79 -16.77
N ILE A 212 -7.29 -1.46 -15.87
CA ILE A 212 -7.38 -1.83 -14.46
C ILE A 212 -8.58 -1.15 -13.80
N GLN A 213 -8.75 0.16 -14.00
CA GLN A 213 -9.88 0.90 -13.43
C GLN A 213 -11.22 0.37 -13.92
N GLN A 214 -11.36 0.09 -15.23
CA GLN A 214 -12.58 -0.51 -15.78
C GLN A 214 -12.87 -1.86 -15.12
N LYS A 215 -11.85 -2.70 -14.97
CA LYS A 215 -12.02 -4.00 -14.33
C LYS A 215 -12.39 -3.90 -12.86
N MET A 216 -11.77 -2.98 -12.11
CA MET A 216 -12.14 -2.71 -10.72
C MET A 216 -13.61 -2.29 -10.61
N GLN A 217 -14.06 -1.43 -11.51
CA GLN A 217 -15.46 -1.01 -11.58
C GLN A 217 -16.39 -2.19 -11.85
N ASP A 218 -16.10 -3.02 -12.87
CA ASP A 218 -16.90 -4.18 -13.24
C ASP A 218 -17.02 -5.21 -12.09
N ILE A 219 -15.95 -5.34 -11.28
CA ILE A 219 -15.94 -6.22 -10.09
C ILE A 219 -16.77 -5.58 -8.99
N SER A 220 -16.58 -4.29 -8.71
CA SER A 220 -17.32 -3.55 -7.68
C SER A 220 -18.83 -3.61 -7.90
N GLU A 221 -19.30 -3.47 -9.16
CA GLU A 221 -20.72 -3.58 -9.52
C GLU A 221 -21.30 -4.97 -9.25
N LYS A 222 -20.48 -6.03 -9.25
CA LYS A 222 -20.92 -7.41 -8.95
C LYS A 222 -20.88 -7.73 -7.45
N LEU A 223 -20.19 -6.91 -6.65
CA LEU A 223 -20.05 -7.08 -5.20
C LEU A 223 -21.12 -6.30 -4.41
N ASN A 224 -21.71 -5.28 -5.02
CA ASN A 224 -22.84 -4.51 -4.50
C ASN A 224 -24.19 -5.12 -4.93
#